data_039acbd0c86c10cf57400a3297b7c3f3
#
_entry.id   039acbd0c86c10cf57400a3297b7c3f3
#
_cell.length_a   1.000
_cell.length_b   1.000
_cell.length_c   1.000
_cell.angle_alpha   90.00
_cell.angle_beta   90.00
_cell.angle_gamma   90.00
#
_symmetry.space_group_name_H-M   'P 1'
#
loop_
_entity.id
_entity.type
_entity.pdbx_description
1 polymer ?
#
loop_
_entity_poly.entity_id
_entity_poly.type
_entity_poly.pdbx_seq_one_letter_code
_entity_poly.pdbx_strand_id
1 'polypeptide(L)'
;LRDLGFKINFHYMPGLPLTDRERDIAGMKQLFDNPDYRPDMIKYYPCMVAPGTTLYLQWKQGKFEPINTEEAAERLVPIKEYTPEYCRIQRIQRDVPTKYWSAGVGLTNFRQLIHEKYKPKCRL
;
A
#
# COMPACT_ATOMS: atom_id res chain seq x y z
N LEU A 1 -16.26 6.16 15.86
CA LEU A 1 -16.63 6.85 14.60
C LEU A 1 -17.72 6.08 13.85
N ARG A 2 -17.58 4.76 13.71
CA ARG A 2 -18.57 3.94 12.98
C ARG A 2 -19.96 4.01 13.61
N ASP A 3 -20.04 3.92 14.93
CA ASP A 3 -21.29 3.99 15.68
C ASP A 3 -21.99 5.34 15.53
N LEU A 4 -21.25 6.36 15.13
CA LEU A 4 -21.75 7.70 14.80
C LEU A 4 -22.16 7.85 13.32
N GLY A 5 -22.11 6.77 12.54
CA GLY A 5 -22.51 6.78 11.14
C GLY A 5 -21.43 7.25 10.14
N PHE A 6 -20.20 7.48 10.59
CA PHE A 6 -19.10 7.84 9.67
C PHE A 6 -18.62 6.65 8.86
N LYS A 7 -18.30 6.90 7.61
CA LYS A 7 -17.53 5.97 6.78
C LYS A 7 -16.03 6.15 7.03
N ILE A 8 -15.34 5.03 7.24
CA ILE A 8 -13.93 5.03 7.59
C ILE A 8 -13.09 4.66 6.37
N ASN A 9 -12.13 5.52 6.04
CA ASN A 9 -11.18 5.29 4.96
C ASN A 9 -9.76 5.27 5.52
N PHE A 10 -9.07 4.14 5.37
CA PHE A 10 -7.69 4.00 5.80
C PHE A 10 -6.71 4.14 4.64
N HIS A 11 -5.55 4.70 4.95
CA HIS A 11 -4.39 4.68 4.08
C HIS A 11 -3.42 3.62 4.60
N TYR A 12 -3.11 2.64 3.79
CA TYR A 12 -2.16 1.59 4.12
C TYR A 12 -0.91 1.71 3.23
N MET A 13 0.25 1.73 3.88
CA MET A 13 1.53 1.98 3.21
C MET A 13 2.45 0.78 3.36
N PRO A 14 2.44 -0.20 2.45
CA PRO A 14 3.42 -1.27 2.46
C PRO A 14 4.83 -0.75 2.13
N GLY A 15 5.84 -1.39 2.70
CA GLY A 15 7.25 -1.05 2.46
C GLY A 15 7.79 0.10 3.31
N LEU A 16 7.17 0.39 4.46
CA LEU A 16 7.72 1.31 5.44
C LEU A 16 9.04 0.77 6.05
N PRO A 17 9.90 1.65 6.61
CA PRO A 17 11.08 1.20 7.34
C PRO A 17 10.75 0.16 8.40
N LEU A 18 11.63 -0.84 8.55
CA LEU A 18 11.49 -1.94 9.51
C LEU A 18 10.32 -2.89 9.23
N THR A 19 9.69 -2.83 8.07
CA THR A 19 8.69 -3.79 7.62
C THR A 19 9.26 -4.72 6.54
N ASP A 20 8.79 -5.95 6.55
CA ASP A 20 9.01 -6.94 5.51
C ASP A 20 7.65 -7.36 4.90
N ARG A 21 7.71 -8.27 3.92
CA ARG A 21 6.50 -8.79 3.26
C ARG A 21 5.53 -9.42 4.26
N GLU A 22 6.04 -10.21 5.20
CA GLU A 22 5.22 -10.93 6.17
C GLU A 22 4.53 -9.98 7.13
N ARG A 23 5.23 -8.97 7.61
CA ARG A 23 4.68 -7.93 8.49
C ARG A 23 3.62 -7.08 7.80
N ASP A 24 3.84 -6.71 6.55
CA ASP A 24 2.85 -5.97 5.78
C ASP A 24 1.56 -6.78 5.57
N ILE A 25 1.68 -8.06 5.26
CA ILE A 25 0.52 -8.96 5.11
C ILE A 25 -0.18 -9.19 6.45
N ALA A 26 0.58 -9.42 7.53
CA ALA A 26 0.03 -9.62 8.86
C ALA A 26 -0.71 -8.39 9.38
N GLY A 27 -0.14 -7.19 9.16
CA GLY A 27 -0.78 -5.94 9.51
C GLY A 27 -2.09 -5.73 8.77
N MET A 28 -2.14 -6.12 7.49
CA MET A 28 -3.35 -6.06 6.70
C MET A 28 -4.43 -7.03 7.17
N LYS A 29 -4.05 -8.25 7.52
CA LYS A 29 -4.98 -9.21 8.14
C LYS A 29 -5.57 -8.65 9.42
N GLN A 30 -4.74 -8.10 10.29
CA GLN A 30 -5.18 -7.51 11.55
C GLN A 30 -6.18 -6.37 11.34
N LEU A 31 -6.03 -5.57 10.29
CA LEU A 31 -6.97 -4.51 9.95
C LEU A 31 -8.41 -5.00 9.74
N PHE A 32 -8.59 -6.19 9.20
CA PHE A 32 -9.91 -6.74 8.92
C PHE A 32 -10.37 -7.78 9.95
N ASP A 33 -9.44 -8.52 10.57
CA ASP A 33 -9.77 -9.51 11.59
C ASP A 33 -10.14 -8.85 12.92
N ASN A 34 -9.45 -7.76 13.28
CA ASN A 34 -9.74 -7.02 14.50
C ASN A 34 -10.97 -6.11 14.31
N PRO A 35 -12.07 -6.32 15.08
CA PRO A 35 -13.29 -5.52 14.95
C PRO A 35 -13.11 -4.03 15.26
N ASP A 36 -12.03 -3.64 15.96
CA ASP A 36 -11.74 -2.24 16.27
C ASP A 36 -11.35 -1.41 15.04
N TYR A 37 -10.93 -2.06 13.96
CA TYR A 37 -10.50 -1.40 12.72
C TYR A 37 -11.54 -1.52 11.61
N ARG A 38 -11.56 -2.54 10.83
CA ARG A 38 -12.50 -2.86 9.74
C ARG A 38 -12.97 -1.63 8.95
N PRO A 39 -12.09 -1.01 8.14
CA PRO A 39 -12.45 0.18 7.37
C PRO A 39 -13.48 -0.13 6.27
N ASP A 40 -14.32 0.86 5.93
CA ASP A 40 -15.25 0.78 4.79
C ASP A 40 -14.55 0.96 3.45
N MET A 41 -13.47 1.72 3.46
CA MET A 41 -12.66 2.03 2.28
C MET A 41 -11.18 2.00 2.63
N ILE A 42 -10.34 1.69 1.63
CA ILE A 42 -8.89 1.66 1.81
C ILE A 42 -8.17 2.19 0.57
N LYS A 43 -7.05 2.84 0.81
CA LYS A 43 -6.09 3.25 -0.21
C LYS A 43 -4.74 2.59 0.08
N TYR A 44 -4.18 1.93 -0.90
CA TYR A 44 -2.87 1.31 -0.83
C TYR A 44 -1.83 2.21 -1.48
N TYR A 45 -0.91 2.73 -0.68
CA TYR A 45 0.17 3.58 -1.15
C TYR A 45 1.51 2.96 -0.80
N PRO A 46 2.15 2.19 -1.70
CA PRO A 46 3.52 1.74 -1.50
C PRO A 46 4.42 2.91 -1.09
N CYS A 47 5.28 2.66 -0.11
CA CYS A 47 6.15 3.69 0.43
C CYS A 47 7.06 4.24 -0.66
N MET A 48 7.13 5.57 -0.77
CA MET A 48 7.96 6.28 -1.74
C MET A 48 8.80 7.33 -1.02
N VAL A 49 9.99 7.58 -1.56
CA VAL A 49 10.93 8.55 -0.99
C VAL A 49 10.74 9.90 -1.66
N ALA A 50 10.26 10.88 -0.91
CA ALA A 50 10.06 12.24 -1.37
C ALA A 50 11.20 13.16 -0.89
N PRO A 51 11.72 14.07 -1.74
CA PRO A 51 12.68 15.08 -1.32
C PRO A 51 12.17 15.92 -0.13
N GLY A 52 13.07 16.29 0.77
CA GLY A 52 12.73 17.10 1.94
C GLY A 52 12.16 16.34 3.14
N THR A 53 12.05 15.03 3.07
CA THR A 53 11.59 14.19 4.19
C THR A 53 12.75 13.56 4.96
N THR A 54 12.51 13.20 6.21
CA THR A 54 13.49 12.42 7.01
C THR A 54 13.84 11.10 6.33
N LEU A 55 12.86 10.46 5.69
CA LEU A 55 13.06 9.22 4.95
C LEU A 55 14.03 9.41 3.76
N TYR A 56 13.98 10.54 3.10
CA TYR A 56 14.93 10.92 2.04
C TYR A 56 16.37 10.99 2.56
N LEU A 57 16.59 11.53 3.76
CA LEU A 57 17.91 11.57 4.38
C LEU A 57 18.40 10.17 4.73
N GLN A 58 17.54 9.32 5.29
CA GLN A 58 17.87 7.94 5.59
C GLN A 58 18.21 7.13 4.33
N TRP A 59 17.47 7.35 3.26
CA TRP A 59 17.75 6.74 1.96
C TRP A 59 19.12 7.17 1.42
N LYS A 60 19.43 8.46 1.45
CA LYS A 60 20.74 8.97 1.02
C LYS A 60 21.90 8.44 1.87
N GLN A 61 21.66 8.18 3.14
CA GLN A 61 22.64 7.58 4.05
C GLN A 61 22.76 6.07 3.93
N GLY A 62 22.00 5.44 3.05
CA GLY A 62 21.96 3.98 2.89
C GLY A 62 21.29 3.21 4.03
N LYS A 63 20.56 3.90 4.91
CA LYS A 63 19.86 3.30 6.06
C LYS A 63 18.46 2.78 5.72
N PHE A 64 17.93 3.17 4.58
CA PHE A 64 16.61 2.76 4.09
C PHE A 64 16.67 2.53 2.59
N GLU A 65 16.14 1.40 2.16
CA GLU A 65 15.97 1.07 0.75
C GLU A 65 14.48 0.88 0.44
N PRO A 66 13.90 1.71 -0.44
CA PRO A 66 12.49 1.59 -0.79
C PRO A 66 12.23 0.35 -1.63
N ILE A 67 11.04 -0.22 -1.47
CA ILE A 67 10.61 -1.36 -2.28
C ILE A 67 10.48 -0.95 -3.76
N ASN A 68 10.88 -1.86 -4.63
CA ASN A 68 10.69 -1.70 -6.07
C ASN A 68 9.27 -2.08 -6.51
N THR A 69 8.98 -1.93 -7.80
CA THR A 69 7.65 -2.24 -8.35
C THR A 69 7.25 -3.71 -8.19
N GLU A 70 8.20 -4.64 -8.35
CA GLU A 70 7.93 -6.08 -8.23
C GLU A 70 7.64 -6.48 -6.79
N GLU A 71 8.46 -6.03 -5.86
CA GLU A 71 8.25 -6.26 -4.42
C GLU A 71 6.93 -5.65 -3.93
N ALA A 72 6.58 -4.45 -4.41
CA ALA A 72 5.30 -3.84 -4.11
C ALA A 72 4.13 -4.67 -4.64
N ALA A 73 4.24 -5.22 -5.85
CA ALA A 73 3.22 -6.10 -6.42
C ALA A 73 3.10 -7.41 -5.63
N GLU A 74 4.23 -8.03 -5.25
CA GLU A 74 4.25 -9.25 -4.44
C GLU A 74 3.60 -9.06 -3.06
N ARG A 75 3.71 -7.88 -2.47
CA ARG A 75 3.05 -7.54 -1.20
C ARG A 75 1.57 -7.24 -1.39
N LEU A 76 1.21 -6.51 -2.45
CA LEU A 76 -0.16 -6.06 -2.69
C LEU A 76 -1.11 -7.15 -3.19
N VAL A 77 -0.62 -8.15 -3.91
CA VAL A 77 -1.48 -9.25 -4.39
C VAL A 77 -2.13 -10.02 -3.23
N PRO A 78 -1.37 -10.56 -2.25
CA PRO A 78 -1.98 -11.18 -1.07
C PRO A 78 -2.86 -10.22 -0.27
N ILE A 79 -2.44 -8.97 -0.12
CA ILE A 79 -3.19 -7.94 0.58
C ILE A 79 -4.58 -7.74 -0.06
N LYS A 80 -4.65 -7.71 -1.39
CA LYS A 80 -5.94 -7.61 -2.10
C LYS A 80 -6.81 -8.84 -1.89
N GLU A 81 -6.24 -10.03 -1.83
CA GLU A 81 -6.97 -11.27 -1.56
C GLU A 81 -7.62 -11.26 -0.17
N TYR A 82 -6.97 -10.66 0.81
CA TYR A 82 -7.50 -10.52 2.17
C TYR A 82 -8.51 -9.38 2.33
N THR A 83 -8.60 -8.46 1.39
CA THR A 83 -9.54 -7.35 1.47
C THR A 83 -10.96 -7.87 1.31
N PRO A 84 -11.84 -7.70 2.33
CA PRO A 84 -13.22 -8.17 2.25
C PRO A 84 -14.03 -7.46 1.17
N GLU A 85 -15.08 -8.11 0.69
CA GLU A 85 -15.94 -7.56 -0.36
C GLU A 85 -16.65 -6.26 0.03
N TYR A 86 -16.92 -6.07 1.33
CA TYR A 86 -17.53 -4.82 1.82
C TYR A 86 -16.57 -3.61 1.78
N CYS A 87 -15.26 -3.85 1.74
CA CYS A 87 -14.26 -2.79 1.75
C CYS A 87 -13.89 -2.36 0.34
N ARG A 88 -14.17 -1.10 0.01
CA ARG A 88 -13.82 -0.55 -1.30
C ARG A 88 -12.34 -0.16 -1.37
N ILE A 89 -11.60 -0.76 -2.29
CA ILE A 89 -10.26 -0.30 -2.64
C ILE A 89 -10.41 0.93 -3.56
N GLN A 90 -10.23 2.11 -2.98
CA GLN A 90 -10.38 3.36 -3.73
C GLN A 90 -9.21 3.58 -4.68
N ARG A 91 -7.99 3.30 -4.22
CA ARG A 91 -6.78 3.61 -4.97
C ARG A 91 -5.64 2.66 -4.63
N ILE A 92 -4.86 2.33 -5.64
CA ILE A 92 -3.57 1.66 -5.51
C ILE A 92 -2.55 2.58 -6.18
N GLN A 93 -1.56 3.04 -5.44
CA GLN A 93 -0.59 4.05 -5.84
C GLN A 93 -1.16 5.48 -5.88
N ARG A 94 -0.30 6.46 -5.61
CA ARG A 94 -0.66 7.89 -5.70
C ARG A 94 -0.57 8.38 -7.14
N ASP A 95 -1.48 9.26 -7.53
CA ASP A 95 -1.45 9.95 -8.83
C ASP A 95 -0.53 11.19 -8.75
N VAL A 96 0.73 10.97 -8.39
CA VAL A 96 1.74 12.02 -8.35
C VAL A 96 2.79 11.70 -9.41
N PRO A 97 3.13 12.64 -10.28
CA PRO A 97 4.15 12.42 -11.30
C PRO A 97 5.47 11.95 -10.71
N THR A 98 6.10 10.97 -11.37
CA THR A 98 7.34 10.34 -10.90
C THR A 98 8.50 11.30 -10.68
N LYS A 99 8.49 12.45 -11.36
CA LYS A 99 9.49 13.51 -11.21
C LYS A 99 9.58 14.11 -9.79
N TYR A 100 8.54 13.94 -8.97
CA TYR A 100 8.52 14.43 -7.59
C TYR A 100 9.01 13.41 -6.56
N TRP A 101 9.37 12.21 -6.99
CA TRP A 101 9.87 11.14 -6.13
C TRP A 101 11.32 10.82 -6.44
N SER A 102 12.09 10.54 -5.40
CA SER A 102 13.51 10.18 -5.56
C SER A 102 13.72 8.69 -5.71
N ALA A 103 12.89 7.88 -5.07
CA ALA A 103 12.96 6.41 -5.14
C ALA A 103 11.62 5.77 -4.73
N GLY A 104 11.43 4.51 -5.09
CA GLY A 104 10.22 3.73 -4.82
C GLY A 104 9.54 3.24 -6.10
N VAL A 105 8.24 2.94 -6.03
CA VAL A 105 7.46 2.45 -7.19
C VAL A 105 7.29 3.57 -8.21
N GLY A 106 7.97 3.44 -9.35
CA GLY A 106 8.03 4.48 -10.40
C GLY A 106 6.87 4.49 -11.40
N LEU A 107 5.87 3.61 -11.27
CA LEU A 107 4.78 3.48 -12.22
C LEU A 107 3.50 4.16 -11.72
N THR A 108 2.94 5.06 -12.51
CA THR A 108 1.63 5.68 -12.22
C THR A 108 0.47 4.75 -12.50
N ASN A 109 0.63 3.80 -13.43
CA ASN A 109 -0.37 2.79 -13.79
C ASN A 109 -0.22 1.46 -13.01
N PHE A 110 0.32 1.50 -11.81
CA PHE A 110 0.64 0.33 -11.00
C PHE A 110 -0.56 -0.61 -10.76
N ARG A 111 -1.77 -0.05 -10.62
CA ARG A 111 -3.00 -0.84 -10.52
C ARG A 111 -3.25 -1.71 -11.75
N GLN A 112 -3.02 -1.16 -12.94
CA GLN A 112 -3.19 -1.91 -14.20
C GLN A 112 -2.16 -3.04 -14.30
N LEU A 113 -0.91 -2.76 -13.97
CA LEU A 113 0.15 -3.77 -13.94
C LEU A 113 -0.20 -4.94 -13.03
N ILE A 114 -0.69 -4.67 -11.82
CA ILE A 114 -1.12 -5.70 -10.88
C ILE A 114 -2.28 -6.51 -11.49
N HIS A 115 -3.23 -5.84 -12.11
CA HIS A 115 -4.40 -6.50 -12.71
C HIS A 115 -4.00 -7.40 -13.86
N GLU A 116 -3.14 -6.95 -14.76
CA GLU A 116 -2.68 -7.72 -15.91
C GLU A 116 -1.81 -8.92 -15.53
N LYS A 117 -0.82 -8.68 -14.66
CA LYS A 117 0.16 -9.71 -14.27
C LYS A 117 -0.41 -10.77 -13.32
N TYR A 118 -1.39 -10.38 -12.48
CA TYR A 118 -1.94 -11.23 -11.42
C TYR A 118 -3.45 -11.43 -11.52
N LYS A 119 -4.03 -11.21 -12.69
CA LYS A 119 -5.47 -11.33 -12.97
C LYS A 119 -6.13 -12.59 -12.40
N PRO A 120 -5.52 -13.79 -12.48
CA PRO A 120 -6.13 -15.00 -11.93
C PRO A 120 -6.28 -14.99 -10.40
N LYS A 121 -5.51 -14.15 -9.70
CA LYS A 121 -5.51 -14.03 -8.23
C LYS A 121 -6.19 -12.76 -7.73
N CYS A 122 -6.65 -11.91 -8.62
CA CYS A 122 -7.30 -10.64 -8.29
C CYS A 122 -8.82 -10.78 -8.37
N ARG A 123 -9.48 -10.63 -7.23
CA ARG A 123 -10.94 -10.52 -7.14
C ARG A 123 -11.46 -9.16 -7.59
N LEU A 124 -11.11 -8.68 -8.73
CA LEU A 124 -11.71 -7.43 -9.26
C LEU A 124 -12.12 -7.64 -10.70
#